data_8db8680e6b0616571550431a7fd0be4c
#
_entry.id   8db8680e6b0616571550431a7fd0be4c
#
_cell.length_a   1.000
_cell.length_b   1.000
_cell.length_c   1.000
_cell.angle_alpha   90.00
_cell.angle_beta   90.00
_cell.angle_gamma   90.00
#
_symmetry.space_group_name_H-M   'P 1'
#
loop_
_entity.id
_entity.type
_entity.pdbx_description
1 polymer ?
#
loop_
_entity_poly.entity_id
_entity_poly.type
_entity_poly.pdbx_seq_one_letter_code
_entity_poly.pdbx_strand_id
1 'polypeptide(L)' 'MKVGDLVKCVHGACMSVDGGIGIVIQVEKYDPDGLSIHVQWEKDSLWYEEQDLEVLND' A
#
# COMPACT_ATOMS: atom_id res chain seq x y z
N MET A 1 3.99 9.06 0.88
CA MET A 1 4.27 7.60 0.86
C MET A 1 5.37 7.33 -0.14
N LYS A 2 6.31 6.52 0.23
CA LYS A 2 7.48 6.27 -0.61
C LYS A 2 7.94 4.84 -0.45
N VAL A 3 8.79 4.41 -1.38
CA VAL A 3 9.36 3.07 -1.32
C VAL A 3 10.10 2.89 0.01
N GLY A 4 9.83 1.76 0.67
CA GLY A 4 10.42 1.45 1.96
C GLY A 4 9.53 1.75 3.14
N ASP A 5 8.43 2.45 2.92
CA ASP A 5 7.50 2.75 4.01
C ASP A 5 6.75 1.48 4.42
N LEU A 6 6.52 1.37 5.72
CA LEU A 6 5.66 0.31 6.24
C LEU A 6 4.23 0.82 6.24
N VAL A 7 3.32 0.01 5.74
CA VAL A 7 1.92 0.41 5.59
C VAL A 7 0.99 -0.71 6.03
N LYS A 8 -0.23 -0.32 6.31
CA LYS A 8 -1.30 -1.28 6.52
C LYS A 8 -2.51 -0.84 5.73
N CYS A 9 -3.41 -1.76 5.45
CA CYS A 9 -4.64 -1.45 4.75
C CYS A 9 -5.66 -0.85 5.70
N VAL A 10 -6.46 0.06 5.16
CA VAL A 10 -7.55 0.67 5.90
C VAL A 10 -8.85 0.44 5.16
N HIS A 11 -9.96 0.66 5.84
CA HIS A 11 -11.30 0.59 5.23
C HIS A 11 -11.65 -0.75 4.59
N GLY A 12 -11.02 -1.82 5.04
CA GLY A 12 -11.31 -3.13 4.50
C GLY A 12 -10.82 -3.35 3.08
N ALA A 13 -9.95 -2.49 2.59
CA ALA A 13 -9.46 -2.58 1.22
C ALA A 13 -8.66 -3.85 0.97
N CYS A 14 -8.21 -4.50 2.00
CA CYS A 14 -7.36 -5.67 1.88
C CYS A 14 -8.00 -6.89 2.53
N MET A 15 -9.17 -7.23 2.07
CA MET A 15 -9.92 -8.33 2.67
C MET A 15 -9.20 -9.67 2.61
N SER A 16 -8.31 -9.83 1.66
CA SER A 16 -7.56 -11.08 1.51
C SER A 16 -6.24 -11.08 2.26
N VAL A 17 -5.93 -9.99 2.94
CA VAL A 17 -4.67 -9.86 3.66
C VAL A 17 -5.00 -9.69 5.13
N ASP A 18 -4.62 -10.62 5.95
CA ASP A 18 -5.01 -10.67 7.36
C ASP A 18 -4.36 -9.59 8.20
N GLY A 19 -4.76 -8.33 7.97
CA GLY A 19 -4.31 -7.24 8.82
C GLY A 19 -2.81 -7.09 8.96
N GLY A 20 -2.07 -7.70 8.07
CA GLY A 20 -0.62 -7.65 8.14
C GLY A 20 -0.05 -6.30 7.76
N ILE A 21 1.24 -6.18 7.95
CA ILE A 21 1.97 -4.98 7.56
C ILE A 21 2.69 -5.28 6.26
N GLY A 22 2.61 -4.33 5.33
CA GLY A 22 3.29 -4.47 4.06
C GLY A 22 4.38 -3.41 3.92
N ILE A 23 5.20 -3.59 2.90
CA ILE A 23 6.25 -2.64 2.59
C ILE A 23 6.00 -2.11 1.19
N VAL A 24 6.08 -0.80 1.04
CA VAL A 24 5.94 -0.17 -0.27
C VAL A 24 7.18 -0.48 -1.09
N ILE A 25 6.97 -1.12 -2.25
CA ILE A 25 8.08 -1.48 -3.12
C ILE A 25 8.10 -0.68 -4.41
N GLN A 26 7.00 -0.01 -4.74
CA GLN A 26 6.95 0.82 -5.93
C GLN A 26 5.82 1.82 -5.80
N VAL A 27 6.04 3.02 -6.31
CA VAL A 27 5.02 4.07 -6.35
C VAL A 27 4.94 4.59 -7.76
N GLU A 28 3.74 4.55 -8.35
CA GLU A 28 3.48 5.07 -9.68
C GLU A 28 2.50 6.22 -9.56
N LYS A 29 2.80 7.30 -10.24
CA LYS A 29 1.94 8.46 -10.23
C LYS A 29 1.20 8.55 -11.57
N TYR A 30 -0.11 8.62 -11.52
CA TYR A 30 -0.94 8.73 -12.71
C TYR A 30 -1.67 10.06 -12.76
N ASP A 31 -1.67 10.70 -13.93
CA ASP A 31 -2.41 11.93 -14.13
C ASP A 31 -3.85 11.61 -14.52
N PRO A 32 -4.78 12.47 -14.20
CA PRO A 32 -4.58 13.78 -13.57
C PRO A 32 -4.34 13.72 -12.06
N ASP A 33 -4.73 12.64 -11.42
CA ASP A 33 -4.47 12.51 -10.00
C ASP A 33 -4.48 11.06 -9.59
N GLY A 34 -3.86 10.80 -8.47
CA GLY A 34 -3.82 9.47 -7.89
C GLY A 34 -2.44 8.87 -7.91
N LEU A 35 -2.23 8.01 -6.96
CA LEU A 35 -1.02 7.22 -6.87
C LEU A 35 -1.41 5.76 -6.82
N SER A 36 -0.66 4.94 -7.54
CA SER A 36 -0.76 3.50 -7.38
C SER A 36 0.43 3.05 -6.56
N ILE A 37 0.16 2.37 -5.49
CA ILE A 37 1.19 1.94 -4.55
C ILE A 37 1.30 0.43 -4.60
N HIS A 38 2.47 -0.05 -4.93
CA HIS A 38 2.71 -1.49 -4.95
C HIS A 38 3.26 -1.90 -3.59
N VAL A 39 2.54 -2.76 -2.90
CA VAL A 39 2.88 -3.18 -1.55
C VAL A 39 3.19 -4.66 -1.54
N GLN A 40 4.30 -5.02 -0.92
CA GLN A 40 4.69 -6.40 -0.74
C GLN A 40 4.20 -6.88 0.61
N TRP A 41 3.34 -7.86 0.60
CA TRP A 41 2.84 -8.53 1.80
C TRP A 41 3.63 -9.81 2.03
N GLU A 42 3.31 -10.51 3.09
CA GLU A 42 4.02 -11.72 3.43
C GLU A 42 4.02 -12.75 2.30
N LYS A 43 2.89 -12.90 1.62
CA LYS A 43 2.74 -13.91 0.58
C LYS A 43 2.62 -13.35 -0.82
N ASP A 44 2.10 -12.13 -0.95
CA ASP A 44 1.77 -11.56 -2.23
C ASP A 44 2.17 -10.11 -2.30
N SER A 45 2.19 -9.58 -3.51
CA SER A 45 2.32 -8.14 -3.70
C SER A 45 1.12 -7.67 -4.50
N LEU A 46 0.56 -6.55 -4.10
CA LEU A 46 -0.65 -6.03 -4.71
C LEU A 46 -0.54 -4.53 -4.87
N TRP A 47 -1.38 -3.99 -5.77
CA TRP A 47 -1.44 -2.55 -6.01
C TRP A 47 -2.65 -1.97 -5.29
N TYR A 48 -2.44 -0.79 -4.72
CA TYR A 48 -3.48 -0.07 -3.99
C TYR A 48 -3.47 1.40 -4.36
N GLU A 49 -4.55 2.08 -4.01
CA GLU A 49 -4.56 3.53 -4.08
C GLU A 49 -4.03 4.06 -2.76
N GLU A 50 -3.48 5.25 -2.79
CA GLU A 50 -2.89 5.86 -1.61
C GLU A 50 -3.86 5.90 -0.43
N GLN A 51 -5.12 6.21 -0.71
CA GLN A 51 -6.14 6.32 0.33
C GLN A 51 -6.46 5.01 1.02
N ASP A 52 -6.10 3.90 0.41
CA ASP A 52 -6.36 2.59 0.98
C ASP A 52 -5.29 2.15 1.97
N LEU A 53 -4.26 2.93 2.12
CA LEU A 53 -3.12 2.57 2.95
C LEU A 53 -2.84 3.62 4.00
N GLU A 54 -2.28 3.17 5.12
CA GLU A 54 -1.85 4.06 6.17
C GLU A 54 -0.38 3.79 6.46
N VAL A 55 0.44 4.82 6.43
CA VAL A 55 1.86 4.68 6.72
C VAL A 55 2.05 4.51 8.22
N LEU A 56 2.80 3.50 8.61
CA LEU A 56 3.02 3.17 10.00
C LEU A 56 4.30 3.76 10.59
N ASN A 57 5.28 4.01 9.74
CA ASN A 57 6.52 4.61 10.19
C ASN A 57 6.65 6.02 9.63
N ASP A 58 7.14 6.89 10.43
CA ASP A 58 7.39 8.27 10.01
C ASP A 58 8.85 8.48 9.68
#